data_5001a426457cfdff7b8486ebf2f1ad5d
#
_entry.id   5001a426457cfdff7b8486ebf2f1ad5d
#
_cell.length_a   1.000
_cell.length_b   1.000
_cell.length_c   1.000
_cell.angle_alpha   90.00
_cell.angle_beta   90.00
_cell.angle_gamma   90.00
#
_symmetry.space_group_name_H-M   'P 1'
#
loop_
_entity.id
_entity.type
_entity.pdbx_description
1 polymer ?
#
loop_
_entity_poly.entity_id
_entity_poly.type
_entity_poly.pdbx_seq_one_letter_code
_entity_poly.pdbx_strand_id
1 'polypeptide(L)'
;LVPWRKQAAERPKTAADLIRYDQGGLVYQPITGLHFDVGMIDFISMYPSIMVRSNISPETPFPERLGSSDYPPGLIPLTLGPLLEKRVALKQRALSLPAWDPRKRLDKARSAAHKWLLVTCFGYLGYKNARFGRIEAHEAVTTWGREALLRAKEAAEEMGFEVLHMYVDGLWVKQDGFTRPEDFQ
;
A
#
# COMPACT_ATOMS: atom_id res chain seq x y z
N LEU A 1 15.68 -9.72 -19.99
CA LEU A 1 14.93 -10.54 -20.93
C LEU A 1 13.79 -11.23 -20.19
N VAL A 2 12.58 -11.03 -20.68
CA VAL A 2 11.36 -11.63 -20.12
C VAL A 2 11.39 -13.14 -20.37
N PRO A 3 11.37 -13.99 -19.35
CA PRO A 3 11.38 -15.44 -19.56
C PRO A 3 10.13 -15.86 -20.33
N TRP A 4 10.33 -16.65 -21.38
CA TRP A 4 9.24 -17.19 -22.20
C TRP A 4 8.31 -18.11 -21.42
N ARG A 5 8.84 -18.80 -20.42
CA ARG A 5 8.09 -19.66 -19.49
C ARG A 5 8.30 -19.18 -18.07
N LYS A 6 7.32 -19.41 -17.19
CA LYS A 6 7.50 -19.23 -15.76
C LYS A 6 8.75 -19.99 -15.34
N GLN A 7 9.68 -19.30 -14.68
CA GLN A 7 10.85 -19.97 -14.10
C GLN A 7 10.38 -20.94 -13.03
N ALA A 8 11.22 -21.96 -12.77
CA ALA A 8 10.96 -23.16 -11.99
C ALA A 8 9.78 -23.04 -11.02
N ALA A 9 8.89 -24.02 -11.07
CA ALA A 9 7.70 -24.06 -10.22
C ALA A 9 8.07 -23.71 -8.77
N GLU A 10 7.44 -22.70 -8.20
CA GLU A 10 7.51 -22.44 -6.77
C GLU A 10 7.19 -23.76 -6.06
N ARG A 11 7.96 -24.08 -5.04
CA ARG A 11 7.67 -25.27 -4.22
C ARG A 11 6.29 -25.11 -3.62
N PRO A 12 5.45 -26.16 -3.62
CA PRO A 12 4.17 -26.11 -2.93
C PRO A 12 4.40 -25.71 -1.47
N LYS A 13 3.71 -24.66 -1.02
CA LYS A 13 3.71 -24.28 0.38
C LYS A 13 2.77 -25.19 1.18
N THR A 14 3.19 -25.57 2.36
CA THR A 14 2.32 -26.28 3.30
C THR A 14 1.27 -25.34 3.87
N ALA A 15 0.18 -25.88 4.43
CA ALA A 15 -0.81 -25.05 5.13
C ALA A 15 -0.19 -24.25 6.29
N ALA A 16 0.80 -24.83 6.98
CA ALA A 16 1.53 -24.14 8.04
C ALA A 16 2.36 -22.97 7.50
N ASP A 17 2.98 -23.12 6.33
CA ASP A 17 3.71 -22.01 5.69
C ASP A 17 2.76 -20.87 5.30
N LEU A 18 1.59 -21.18 4.72
CA LEU A 18 0.59 -20.19 4.35
C LEU A 18 0.08 -19.41 5.58
N ILE A 19 -0.25 -20.12 6.67
CA ILE A 19 -0.68 -19.46 7.92
C ILE A 19 0.42 -18.56 8.49
N ARG A 20 1.68 -18.94 8.37
CA ARG A 20 2.80 -18.19 8.92
C ARG A 20 3.19 -16.99 8.08
N TYR A 21 3.16 -17.10 6.75
CA TYR A 21 3.74 -16.10 5.85
C TYR A 21 2.69 -15.26 5.12
N ASP A 22 1.56 -15.83 4.74
CA ASP A 22 0.48 -15.11 4.06
C ASP A 22 -0.58 -14.62 5.07
N GLN A 23 -0.22 -13.65 5.88
CA GLN A 23 -1.11 -13.07 6.89
C GLN A 23 -1.98 -11.93 6.34
N GLY A 24 -1.82 -11.58 5.06
CA GLY A 24 -2.56 -10.48 4.43
C GLY A 24 -2.27 -9.11 5.05
N GLY A 25 -3.25 -8.22 5.00
CA GLY A 25 -3.20 -6.90 5.63
C GLY A 25 -3.54 -6.96 7.12
N LEU A 26 -3.01 -6.01 7.89
CA LEU A 26 -3.31 -5.88 9.31
C LEU A 26 -4.70 -5.28 9.49
N VAL A 27 -5.49 -5.91 10.36
CA VAL A 27 -6.75 -5.38 10.87
C VAL A 27 -6.69 -5.36 12.40
N TYR A 28 -6.85 -4.18 12.97
CA TYR A 28 -6.97 -4.00 14.41
C TYR A 28 -8.44 -3.86 14.77
N GLN A 29 -8.89 -4.63 15.76
CA GLN A 29 -10.30 -4.63 16.18
C GLN A 29 -10.73 -3.21 16.59
N PRO A 30 -11.88 -2.72 16.09
CA PRO A 30 -12.34 -1.39 16.43
C PRO A 30 -12.71 -1.29 17.93
N ILE A 31 -12.41 -0.15 18.53
CA ILE A 31 -12.98 0.21 19.83
C ILE A 31 -14.47 0.48 19.59
N THR A 32 -15.30 -0.41 20.13
CA THR A 32 -16.73 -0.37 19.89
C THR A 32 -17.39 0.80 20.60
N GLY A 33 -18.35 1.45 19.95
CA GLY A 33 -19.08 2.58 20.51
C GLY A 33 -19.42 3.62 19.47
N LEU A 34 -20.01 4.72 19.91
CA LEU A 34 -20.25 5.90 19.10
C LEU A 34 -19.13 6.91 19.37
N HIS A 35 -18.30 7.17 18.38
CA HIS A 35 -17.21 8.11 18.46
C HIS A 35 -17.50 9.34 17.60
N PHE A 36 -17.26 10.52 18.14
CA PHE A 36 -17.38 11.79 17.42
C PHE A 36 -15.99 12.35 17.13
N ASP A 37 -15.90 13.27 16.17
CA ASP A 37 -14.66 13.99 15.83
C ASP A 37 -13.50 13.03 15.52
N VAL A 38 -13.77 12.06 14.64
CA VAL A 38 -12.80 11.04 14.22
C VAL A 38 -12.16 11.44 12.91
N GLY A 39 -10.83 11.49 12.90
CA GLY A 39 -10.03 11.63 11.68
C GLY A 39 -9.71 10.26 11.06
N MET A 40 -9.67 10.19 9.72
CA MET A 40 -9.18 9.02 8.99
C MET A 40 -7.90 9.39 8.24
N ILE A 41 -6.85 8.63 8.52
CA ILE A 41 -5.56 8.72 7.83
C ILE A 41 -5.43 7.52 6.91
N ASP A 42 -5.15 7.74 5.62
CA ASP A 42 -5.09 6.71 4.59
C ASP A 42 -3.79 6.82 3.80
N PHE A 43 -3.09 5.69 3.62
CA PHE A 43 -1.86 5.64 2.84
C PHE A 43 -2.14 5.78 1.35
N ILE A 44 -1.49 6.70 0.70
CA ILE A 44 -1.63 6.88 -0.76
C ILE A 44 -0.96 5.70 -1.48
N SER A 45 -1.78 4.75 -1.98
CA SER A 45 -1.30 3.58 -2.73
C SER A 45 -0.27 2.77 -1.95
N MET A 46 -0.56 2.38 -0.72
CA MET A 46 0.38 1.71 0.19
C MET A 46 1.19 0.60 -0.51
N TYR A 47 0.57 -0.45 -1.01
CA TYR A 47 1.26 -1.59 -1.61
C TYR A 47 2.09 -1.23 -2.85
N PRO A 48 1.58 -0.45 -3.82
CA PRO A 48 2.40 0.08 -4.90
C PRO A 48 3.60 0.91 -4.42
N SER A 49 3.41 1.74 -3.40
CA SER A 49 4.49 2.54 -2.83
C SER A 49 5.57 1.67 -2.18
N ILE A 50 5.16 0.62 -1.49
CA ILE A 50 6.08 -0.37 -0.89
C ILE A 50 6.87 -1.09 -1.99
N MET A 51 6.21 -1.59 -3.04
CA MET A 51 6.88 -2.27 -4.15
C MET A 51 7.95 -1.37 -4.78
N VAL A 52 7.62 -0.11 -5.04
CA VAL A 52 8.54 0.84 -5.68
C VAL A 52 9.68 1.24 -4.76
N ARG A 53 9.39 1.66 -3.53
CA ARG A 53 10.38 2.21 -2.59
C ARG A 53 11.29 1.15 -2.00
N SER A 54 10.78 -0.05 -1.79
CA SER A 54 11.55 -1.18 -1.23
C SER A 54 12.09 -2.12 -2.30
N ASN A 55 12.03 -1.72 -3.57
CA ASN A 55 12.54 -2.49 -4.71
C ASN A 55 12.05 -3.94 -4.74
N ILE A 56 10.76 -4.15 -4.44
CA ILE A 56 10.18 -5.50 -4.45
C ILE A 56 9.77 -5.88 -5.88
N SER A 57 10.46 -6.86 -6.42
CA SER A 57 10.24 -7.42 -7.75
C SER A 57 10.56 -8.93 -7.73
N PRO A 58 10.02 -9.74 -8.65
CA PRO A 58 10.27 -11.19 -8.64
C PRO A 58 11.75 -11.56 -8.73
N GLU A 59 12.57 -10.75 -9.37
CA GLU A 59 14.00 -10.98 -9.59
C GLU A 59 14.91 -10.32 -8.55
N THR A 60 14.37 -9.42 -7.70
CA THR A 60 15.18 -8.75 -6.67
C THR A 60 15.17 -9.52 -5.36
N PRO A 61 16.24 -9.46 -4.56
CA PRO A 61 16.22 -9.88 -3.17
C PRO A 61 15.20 -9.04 -2.36
N PHE A 62 14.67 -9.62 -1.29
CA PHE A 62 13.75 -8.88 -0.43
C PHE A 62 14.54 -7.94 0.49
N PRO A 63 14.06 -6.72 0.70
CA PRO A 63 14.74 -5.77 1.55
C PRO A 63 14.67 -6.23 3.02
N GLU A 64 15.75 -6.01 3.74
CA GLU A 64 15.81 -6.25 5.19
C GLU A 64 15.09 -5.13 5.98
N ARG A 65 14.89 -3.96 5.35
CA ARG A 65 14.23 -2.81 5.94
C ARG A 65 13.26 -2.17 4.95
N LEU A 66 12.16 -1.65 5.46
CA LEU A 66 11.19 -0.91 4.66
C LEU A 66 11.84 0.33 4.00
N GLY A 67 11.66 0.44 2.69
CA GLY A 67 12.15 1.58 1.91
C GLY A 67 13.64 1.57 1.60
N SER A 68 14.36 0.48 1.85
CA SER A 68 15.78 0.35 1.48
C SER A 68 16.01 -0.78 0.48
N SER A 69 16.97 -0.58 -0.41
CA SER A 69 17.50 -1.63 -1.27
C SER A 69 18.87 -1.21 -1.82
N ASP A 70 19.85 -2.07 -1.66
CA ASP A 70 21.20 -1.89 -2.19
C ASP A 70 21.35 -2.44 -3.62
N TYR A 71 20.27 -2.94 -4.18
CA TYR A 71 20.24 -3.55 -5.51
C TYR A 71 19.69 -2.58 -6.55
N PRO A 72 20.11 -2.71 -7.82
CA PRO A 72 19.51 -1.97 -8.92
C PRO A 72 17.98 -2.15 -8.95
N PRO A 73 17.22 -1.13 -9.41
CA PRO A 73 15.77 -1.20 -9.50
C PRO A 73 15.31 -2.40 -10.34
N GLY A 74 14.41 -3.20 -9.79
CA GLY A 74 13.79 -4.32 -10.48
C GLY A 74 12.76 -3.90 -11.51
N LEU A 75 12.24 -4.87 -12.26
CA LEU A 75 11.24 -4.66 -13.31
C LEU A 75 9.99 -3.95 -12.79
N ILE A 76 9.48 -4.35 -11.62
CA ILE A 76 8.27 -3.77 -11.03
C ILE A 76 8.50 -2.30 -10.63
N PRO A 77 9.50 -1.93 -9.82
CA PRO A 77 9.80 -0.54 -9.52
C PRO A 77 10.01 0.34 -10.75
N LEU A 78 10.75 -0.14 -11.75
CA LEU A 78 10.97 0.58 -13.00
C LEU A 78 9.67 0.83 -13.78
N THR A 79 8.74 -0.12 -13.75
CA THR A 79 7.47 -0.01 -14.49
C THR A 79 6.42 0.77 -13.69
N LEU A 80 6.28 0.51 -12.39
CA LEU A 80 5.23 1.11 -11.56
C LEU A 80 5.60 2.49 -11.03
N GLY A 81 6.89 2.80 -10.85
CA GLY A 81 7.33 4.09 -10.31
C GLY A 81 6.72 5.28 -11.04
N PRO A 82 6.89 5.41 -12.37
CA PRO A 82 6.30 6.50 -13.15
C PRO A 82 4.76 6.55 -13.10
N LEU A 83 4.10 5.38 -13.03
CA LEU A 83 2.64 5.30 -12.92
C LEU A 83 2.14 5.76 -11.54
N LEU A 84 2.87 5.39 -10.49
CA LEU A 84 2.60 5.81 -9.12
C LEU A 84 2.73 7.32 -8.96
N GLU A 85 3.85 7.89 -9.41
CA GLU A 85 4.09 9.34 -9.39
C GLU A 85 2.99 10.10 -10.13
N LYS A 86 2.65 9.65 -11.34
CA LYS A 86 1.57 10.24 -12.13
C LYS A 86 0.22 10.15 -11.42
N ARG A 87 -0.09 9.03 -10.77
CA ARG A 87 -1.32 8.88 -9.98
C ARG A 87 -1.36 9.85 -8.80
N VAL A 88 -0.26 9.96 -8.06
CA VAL A 88 -0.16 10.88 -6.91
C VAL A 88 -0.36 12.32 -7.37
N ALA A 89 0.33 12.75 -8.43
CA ALA A 89 0.19 14.09 -9.00
C ALA A 89 -1.24 14.39 -9.46
N LEU A 90 -1.91 13.42 -10.13
CA LEU A 90 -3.31 13.55 -10.54
C LEU A 90 -4.26 13.68 -9.33
N LYS A 91 -4.04 12.88 -8.28
CA LYS A 91 -4.84 12.93 -7.04
C LYS A 91 -4.68 14.29 -6.36
N GLN A 92 -3.46 14.76 -6.17
CA GLN A 92 -3.16 16.06 -5.56
C GLN A 92 -3.76 17.22 -6.35
N ARG A 93 -3.59 17.23 -7.68
CA ARG A 93 -4.19 18.25 -8.56
C ARG A 93 -5.71 18.22 -8.46
N ALA A 94 -6.34 17.03 -8.47
CA ALA A 94 -7.78 16.93 -8.31
C ALA A 94 -8.29 17.46 -6.96
N LEU A 95 -7.50 17.35 -5.89
CA LEU A 95 -7.83 17.92 -4.58
C LEU A 95 -7.75 19.44 -4.58
N SER A 96 -6.75 20.03 -5.23
CA SER A 96 -6.56 21.49 -5.30
C SER A 96 -7.55 22.23 -6.21
N LEU A 97 -8.20 21.53 -7.15
CA LEU A 97 -9.14 22.12 -8.07
C LEU A 97 -10.53 22.32 -7.43
N PRO A 98 -11.23 23.44 -7.71
CA PRO A 98 -12.59 23.65 -7.23
C PRO A 98 -13.57 22.62 -7.79
N ALA A 99 -14.72 22.45 -7.14
CA ALA A 99 -15.66 21.39 -7.48
C ALA A 99 -16.24 21.49 -8.91
N TRP A 100 -16.38 22.72 -9.41
CA TRP A 100 -16.94 23.03 -10.72
C TRP A 100 -15.93 22.89 -11.88
N ASP A 101 -14.63 22.77 -11.59
CA ASP A 101 -13.61 22.66 -12.65
C ASP A 101 -13.69 21.29 -13.35
N PRO A 102 -13.90 21.24 -14.68
CA PRO A 102 -14.03 19.99 -15.40
C PRO A 102 -12.76 19.12 -15.35
N ARG A 103 -11.59 19.73 -15.15
CA ARG A 103 -10.30 19.03 -14.98
C ARG A 103 -10.30 18.16 -13.74
N LYS A 104 -10.99 18.56 -12.68
CA LYS A 104 -11.12 17.77 -11.45
C LYS A 104 -11.73 16.39 -11.71
N ARG A 105 -12.81 16.34 -12.51
CA ARG A 105 -13.47 15.09 -12.91
C ARG A 105 -12.54 14.22 -13.76
N LEU A 106 -11.85 14.83 -14.71
CA LEU A 106 -10.92 14.11 -15.59
C LEU A 106 -9.73 13.54 -14.80
N ASP A 107 -9.14 14.31 -13.89
CA ASP A 107 -8.01 13.87 -13.08
C ASP A 107 -8.42 12.77 -12.10
N LYS A 108 -9.61 12.84 -11.50
CA LYS A 108 -10.16 11.75 -10.69
C LYS A 108 -10.31 10.46 -11.50
N ALA A 109 -10.86 10.53 -12.71
CA ALA A 109 -11.03 9.37 -13.58
C ALA A 109 -9.67 8.75 -13.98
N ARG A 110 -8.70 9.60 -14.37
CA ARG A 110 -7.34 9.15 -14.71
C ARG A 110 -6.63 8.53 -13.50
N SER A 111 -6.72 9.16 -12.33
CA SER A 111 -6.15 8.62 -11.09
C SER A 111 -6.76 7.27 -10.72
N ALA A 112 -8.07 7.08 -10.93
CA ALA A 112 -8.75 5.82 -10.72
C ALA A 112 -8.25 4.74 -11.69
N ALA A 113 -8.07 5.06 -12.98
CA ALA A 113 -7.52 4.12 -13.96
C ALA A 113 -6.10 3.66 -13.57
N HIS A 114 -5.22 4.58 -13.14
CA HIS A 114 -3.90 4.23 -12.64
C HIS A 114 -3.96 3.37 -11.37
N LYS A 115 -4.93 3.62 -10.46
CA LYS A 115 -5.14 2.78 -9.28
C LYS A 115 -5.35 1.31 -9.66
N TRP A 116 -6.19 1.05 -10.65
CA TRP A 116 -6.46 -0.33 -11.09
C TRP A 116 -5.22 -1.02 -11.63
N LEU A 117 -4.40 -0.36 -12.45
CA LEU A 117 -3.13 -0.91 -12.94
C LEU A 117 -2.18 -1.27 -11.79
N LEU A 118 -2.03 -0.36 -10.82
CA LEU A 118 -1.15 -0.53 -9.68
C LEU A 118 -1.60 -1.67 -8.76
N VAL A 119 -2.90 -1.77 -8.46
CA VAL A 119 -3.46 -2.83 -7.60
C VAL A 119 -3.41 -4.19 -8.29
N THR A 120 -3.67 -4.24 -9.59
CA THR A 120 -3.59 -5.48 -10.36
C THR A 120 -2.17 -6.07 -10.33
N CYS A 121 -1.14 -5.23 -10.36
CA CYS A 121 0.24 -5.70 -10.28
C CYS A 121 0.53 -6.43 -8.96
N PHE A 122 0.05 -5.91 -7.82
CA PHE A 122 0.18 -6.58 -6.53
C PHE A 122 -0.51 -7.96 -6.53
N GLY A 123 -1.77 -8.03 -6.98
CA GLY A 123 -2.49 -9.31 -7.09
C GLY A 123 -1.83 -10.30 -8.02
N TYR A 124 -1.25 -9.80 -9.12
CA TYR A 124 -0.53 -10.62 -10.09
C TYR A 124 0.72 -11.28 -9.50
N LEU A 125 1.41 -10.65 -8.57
CA LEU A 125 2.55 -11.25 -7.87
C LEU A 125 2.19 -12.53 -7.13
N GLY A 126 1.02 -12.58 -6.49
CA GLY A 126 0.53 -13.75 -5.76
C GLY A 126 -0.11 -14.82 -6.65
N TYR A 127 -0.30 -14.56 -7.95
CA TYR A 127 -0.93 -15.52 -8.84
C TYR A 127 0.06 -16.58 -9.33
N LYS A 128 -0.14 -17.83 -8.92
CA LYS A 128 0.78 -18.95 -9.20
C LYS A 128 1.09 -19.19 -10.68
N ASN A 129 0.17 -18.84 -11.57
CA ASN A 129 0.35 -19.00 -13.02
C ASN A 129 0.84 -17.73 -13.72
N ALA A 130 1.04 -16.65 -12.96
CA ALA A 130 1.56 -15.43 -13.51
C ALA A 130 3.00 -15.59 -13.98
N ARG A 131 3.31 -15.04 -15.14
CA ARG A 131 4.66 -15.12 -15.74
C ARG A 131 5.73 -14.47 -14.85
N PHE A 132 5.38 -13.37 -14.22
CA PHE A 132 6.21 -12.63 -13.26
C PHE A 132 5.71 -12.78 -11.81
N GLY A 133 4.87 -13.78 -11.54
CA GLY A 133 4.40 -14.06 -10.20
C GLY A 133 5.51 -14.65 -9.35
N ARG A 134 5.60 -14.16 -8.10
CA ARG A 134 6.45 -14.72 -7.06
C ARG A 134 5.78 -14.49 -5.72
N ILE A 135 5.35 -15.57 -5.09
CA ILE A 135 4.56 -15.50 -3.87
C ILE A 135 5.34 -14.83 -2.73
N GLU A 136 6.64 -15.05 -2.63
CA GLU A 136 7.48 -14.39 -1.64
C GLU A 136 7.51 -12.87 -1.82
N ALA A 137 7.45 -12.36 -3.08
CA ALA A 137 7.34 -10.92 -3.33
C ALA A 137 5.98 -10.38 -2.85
N HIS A 138 4.89 -11.13 -3.08
CA HIS A 138 3.56 -10.78 -2.57
C HIS A 138 3.55 -10.72 -1.03
N GLU A 139 4.09 -11.74 -0.37
CA GLU A 139 4.20 -11.82 1.09
C GLU A 139 5.06 -10.70 1.67
N ALA A 140 6.16 -10.33 1.00
CA ALA A 140 6.99 -9.20 1.40
C ALA A 140 6.21 -7.88 1.38
N VAL A 141 5.39 -7.63 0.35
CA VAL A 141 4.56 -6.42 0.28
C VAL A 141 3.57 -6.34 1.42
N THR A 142 2.87 -7.43 1.74
CA THR A 142 1.91 -7.45 2.86
C THR A 142 2.60 -7.32 4.21
N THR A 143 3.77 -7.94 4.37
CA THR A 143 4.59 -7.83 5.59
C THR A 143 5.00 -6.39 5.85
N TRP A 144 5.55 -5.71 4.85
CA TRP A 144 5.94 -4.30 4.97
C TRP A 144 4.73 -3.36 5.07
N GLY A 145 3.57 -3.76 4.53
CA GLY A 145 2.31 -3.04 4.73
C GLY A 145 1.86 -3.04 6.19
N ARG A 146 1.90 -4.21 6.83
CA ARG A 146 1.61 -4.33 8.27
C ARG A 146 2.57 -3.51 9.13
N GLU A 147 3.87 -3.59 8.82
CA GLU A 147 4.91 -2.80 9.51
C GLU A 147 4.68 -1.29 9.36
N ALA A 148 4.38 -0.82 8.15
CA ALA A 148 4.10 0.59 7.90
C ALA A 148 2.88 1.08 8.69
N LEU A 149 1.82 0.27 8.75
CA LEU A 149 0.61 0.62 9.50
C LEU A 149 0.84 0.63 11.01
N LEU A 150 1.64 -0.31 11.54
CA LEU A 150 2.02 -0.31 12.96
C LEU A 150 2.83 0.92 13.33
N ARG A 151 3.82 1.30 12.50
CA ARG A 151 4.60 2.54 12.72
C ARG A 151 3.73 3.78 12.66
N ALA A 152 2.73 3.82 11.77
CA ALA A 152 1.79 4.93 11.73
C ALA A 152 0.92 5.01 12.99
N LYS A 153 0.52 3.84 13.53
CA LYS A 153 -0.17 3.76 14.82
C LYS A 153 0.69 4.32 15.96
N GLU A 154 1.92 3.82 16.09
CA GLU A 154 2.87 4.28 17.13
C GLU A 154 3.10 5.79 17.04
N ALA A 155 3.35 6.30 15.83
CA ALA A 155 3.52 7.75 15.62
C ALA A 155 2.27 8.54 15.99
N ALA A 156 1.07 8.06 15.67
CA ALA A 156 -0.17 8.73 16.06
C ALA A 156 -0.34 8.75 17.59
N GLU A 157 -0.04 7.65 18.28
CA GLU A 157 -0.10 7.56 19.74
C GLU A 157 0.94 8.46 20.42
N GLU A 158 2.16 8.53 19.90
CA GLU A 158 3.21 9.47 20.36
C GLU A 158 2.80 10.94 20.21
N MET A 159 1.98 11.25 19.18
CA MET A 159 1.40 12.59 18.99
C MET A 159 0.17 12.85 19.86
N GLY A 160 -0.26 11.90 20.68
CA GLY A 160 -1.38 12.01 21.60
C GLY A 160 -2.75 11.62 21.01
N PHE A 161 -2.79 10.99 19.83
CA PHE A 161 -4.03 10.46 19.27
C PHE A 161 -4.39 9.09 19.88
N GLU A 162 -5.66 8.89 20.14
CA GLU A 162 -6.23 7.58 20.39
C GLU A 162 -6.53 6.88 19.04
N VAL A 163 -5.96 5.70 18.81
CA VAL A 163 -6.22 4.92 17.59
C VAL A 163 -7.42 4.01 17.82
N LEU A 164 -8.55 4.34 17.21
CA LEU A 164 -9.82 3.63 17.37
C LEU A 164 -9.90 2.36 16.54
N HIS A 165 -9.31 2.37 15.35
CA HIS A 165 -9.36 1.26 14.40
C HIS A 165 -8.23 1.37 13.38
N MET A 166 -7.79 0.22 12.87
CA MET A 166 -6.91 0.14 11.71
C MET A 166 -7.41 -0.92 10.74
N TYR A 167 -7.32 -0.64 9.45
CA TYR A 167 -7.73 -1.55 8.40
C TYR A 167 -6.83 -1.44 7.18
N VAL A 168 -5.97 -2.40 6.99
CA VAL A 168 -5.05 -2.61 5.85
C VAL A 168 -4.12 -1.42 5.56
N ASP A 169 -4.64 -0.31 5.08
CA ASP A 169 -3.90 0.88 4.63
C ASP A 169 -4.41 2.19 5.24
N GLY A 170 -5.27 2.11 6.26
CA GLY A 170 -5.83 3.26 6.94
C GLY A 170 -5.97 3.06 8.45
N LEU A 171 -5.98 4.17 9.17
CA LEU A 171 -6.26 4.22 10.59
C LEU A 171 -7.25 5.33 10.93
N TRP A 172 -8.08 5.08 11.93
CA TRP A 172 -9.04 6.04 12.47
C TRP A 172 -8.55 6.50 13.83
N VAL A 173 -8.39 7.81 13.96
CA VAL A 173 -7.80 8.44 15.13
C VAL A 173 -8.72 9.49 15.70
N LYS A 174 -8.61 9.71 17.01
CA LYS A 174 -9.30 10.74 17.75
C LYS A 174 -8.34 11.43 18.70
N GLN A 175 -8.54 12.73 18.90
CA GLN A 175 -7.85 13.48 19.94
C GLN A 175 -8.81 14.53 20.52
N ASP A 176 -8.80 14.69 21.85
CA ASP A 176 -9.66 15.66 22.51
C ASP A 176 -9.32 17.09 22.07
N GLY A 177 -10.36 17.85 21.74
CA GLY A 177 -10.23 19.22 21.24
C GLY A 177 -10.05 19.33 19.72
N PHE A 178 -9.83 18.23 18.99
CA PHE A 178 -9.73 18.19 17.52
C PHE A 178 -11.11 17.92 16.93
N THR A 179 -11.71 18.94 16.32
CA THR A 179 -13.10 18.90 15.82
C THR A 179 -13.20 19.26 14.34
N ARG A 180 -12.14 19.80 13.75
CA ARG A 180 -12.12 20.25 12.34
C ARG A 180 -11.13 19.43 11.52
N PRO A 181 -11.36 19.29 10.21
CA PRO A 181 -10.43 18.59 9.34
C PRO A 181 -8.99 19.13 9.36
N GLU A 182 -8.83 20.44 9.63
CA GLU A 182 -7.54 21.10 9.67
C GLU A 182 -6.72 20.67 10.90
N ASP A 183 -7.38 20.25 11.97
CA ASP A 183 -6.71 19.79 13.19
C ASP A 183 -5.97 18.46 13.00
N PHE A 184 -6.35 17.68 11.95
CA PHE A 184 -5.77 16.37 11.61
C PHE A 184 -4.73 16.42 10.47
N GLN A 185 -4.22 17.60 10.08
CA GLN A 185 -3.28 17.78 8.97
C GLN A 185 -1.81 17.83 9.41
#